data_6aab5a3fd8f82adde8fb8ffaa5617663
#
_entry.id   6aab5a3fd8f82adde8fb8ffaa5617663
#
_cell.length_a   1.000
_cell.length_b   1.000
_cell.length_c   1.000
_cell.angle_alpha   90.00
_cell.angle_beta   90.00
_cell.angle_gamma   90.00
#
_symmetry.space_group_name_H-M   'P 1'
#
loop_
_entity.id
_entity.type
_entity.pdbx_description
1 polymer ?
#
loop_
_entity_poly.entity_id
_entity_poly.type
_entity_poly.pdbx_seq_one_letter_code
_entity_poly.pdbx_strand_id
1 'polypeptide(L)'
;MQELDRDRGTQGNHAFYMSVPPRAFPQVAKQLAASGLSRSSEGAWRRVIIEKPFGHDLASAKELDSVVSEVFDPSSVFRIDHYLGKETVQNLLALRFANAMYEPIWNANYVDHVQITMAEDIGIGGRAGYYDGIGAARDVIQNHLLQLMALTAMEEPVSFTAKDLTAEKTKVLSAVRLPKDLAANTARGQYAKGWQGSHEVVGYLEEKGIDPKSTTETYAAIRLDIDTRRWAGVPFYLCLLYTSD
;
A
#
# COMPACT_ATOMS: atom_id res chain seq x y z
N MET A 1 23.81 -17.15 14.46
CA MET A 1 24.14 -16.41 13.21
C MET A 1 25.50 -16.83 12.68
N GLN A 2 26.62 -16.74 13.44
CA GLN A 2 27.96 -17.14 12.96
C GLN A 2 28.04 -18.58 12.42
N GLU A 3 27.32 -19.52 13.02
CA GLU A 3 27.23 -20.89 12.52
C GLU A 3 26.52 -20.95 11.16
N LEU A 4 25.37 -20.24 11.02
CA LEU A 4 24.67 -20.12 9.74
C LEU A 4 25.53 -19.44 8.66
N ASP A 5 26.30 -18.42 9.04
CA ASP A 5 27.19 -17.72 8.09
C ASP A 5 28.23 -18.70 7.53
N ARG A 6 28.82 -19.52 8.39
CA ARG A 6 29.80 -20.53 7.99
C ARG A 6 29.16 -21.64 7.13
N ASP A 7 28.01 -22.18 7.60
CA ASP A 7 27.39 -23.34 6.98
C ASP A 7 26.69 -23.02 5.66
N ARG A 8 26.22 -21.78 5.50
CA ARG A 8 25.50 -21.31 4.31
C ARG A 8 26.29 -20.35 3.43
N GLY A 9 27.51 -19.97 3.83
CA GLY A 9 28.37 -19.04 3.07
C GLY A 9 27.76 -17.65 2.87
N THR A 10 26.97 -17.15 3.86
CA THR A 10 26.24 -15.88 3.73
C THR A 10 27.16 -14.66 3.80
N GLN A 11 28.41 -14.84 4.18
CA GLN A 11 29.40 -13.75 4.34
C GLN A 11 28.91 -12.64 5.30
N GLY A 12 28.08 -13.00 6.26
CA GLY A 12 27.50 -12.06 7.21
C GLY A 12 26.31 -11.26 6.66
N ASN A 13 25.79 -11.52 5.48
CA ASN A 13 24.61 -10.85 4.92
C ASN A 13 23.33 -11.45 5.47
N HIS A 14 22.49 -10.61 6.10
CA HIS A 14 21.24 -11.10 6.72
C HIS A 14 20.05 -10.22 6.37
N ALA A 15 18.94 -10.88 6.04
CA ALA A 15 17.63 -10.27 5.90
C ALA A 15 16.72 -10.75 7.05
N PHE A 16 16.12 -9.82 7.75
CA PHE A 16 15.16 -10.08 8.82
C PHE A 16 13.74 -9.84 8.30
N TYR A 17 13.01 -10.91 8.07
CA TYR A 17 11.62 -10.83 7.63
C TYR A 17 10.69 -10.83 8.85
N MET A 18 9.98 -9.71 9.05
CA MET A 18 9.11 -9.47 10.20
C MET A 18 7.74 -10.12 10.00
N SER A 19 7.69 -11.46 9.99
CA SER A 19 6.43 -12.23 9.94
C SER A 19 5.84 -12.39 11.35
N VAL A 20 5.61 -11.26 12.02
CA VAL A 20 5.06 -11.20 13.39
C VAL A 20 3.94 -10.16 13.45
N PRO A 21 3.05 -10.19 14.45
CA PRO A 21 2.03 -9.16 14.60
C PRO A 21 2.65 -7.76 14.69
N PRO A 22 2.06 -6.72 14.07
CA PRO A 22 2.62 -5.36 14.01
C PRO A 22 3.00 -4.77 15.38
N ARG A 23 2.24 -5.09 16.42
CA ARG A 23 2.54 -4.68 17.80
C ARG A 23 3.88 -5.19 18.32
N ALA A 24 4.44 -6.23 17.71
CA ALA A 24 5.75 -6.79 18.11
C ALA A 24 6.92 -6.15 17.35
N PHE A 25 6.70 -5.41 16.27
CA PHE A 25 7.78 -4.81 15.46
C PHE A 25 8.73 -3.95 16.28
N PRO A 26 8.27 -3.00 17.12
CA PRO A 26 9.17 -2.16 17.91
C PRO A 26 10.05 -2.99 18.84
N GLN A 27 9.49 -4.00 19.50
CA GLN A 27 10.23 -4.86 20.40
C GLN A 27 11.28 -5.69 19.67
N VAL A 28 10.93 -6.30 18.54
CA VAL A 28 11.86 -7.11 17.75
C VAL A 28 12.99 -6.23 17.20
N ALA A 29 12.68 -5.06 16.67
CA ALA A 29 13.70 -4.10 16.19
C ALA A 29 14.70 -3.73 17.30
N LYS A 30 14.20 -3.38 18.49
CA LYS A 30 15.06 -3.06 19.65
C LYS A 30 15.92 -4.26 20.09
N GLN A 31 15.38 -5.48 20.06
CA GLN A 31 16.14 -6.68 20.39
C GLN A 31 17.22 -6.99 19.34
N LEU A 32 16.95 -6.78 18.06
CA LEU A 32 17.96 -6.91 17.00
C LEU A 32 19.10 -5.89 17.19
N ALA A 33 18.78 -4.66 17.60
CA ALA A 33 19.77 -3.66 17.93
C ALA A 33 20.61 -4.06 19.15
N ALA A 34 19.96 -4.47 20.25
CA ALA A 34 20.62 -4.86 21.50
C ALA A 34 21.54 -6.09 21.33
N SER A 35 21.19 -7.00 20.43
CA SER A 35 22.02 -8.18 20.12
C SER A 35 23.12 -7.91 19.07
N GLY A 36 23.25 -6.66 18.58
CA GLY A 36 24.22 -6.29 17.55
C GLY A 36 23.91 -6.83 16.16
N LEU A 37 22.71 -7.41 15.97
CA LEU A 37 22.31 -8.04 14.69
C LEU A 37 21.82 -7.02 13.63
N SER A 38 21.47 -5.80 14.04
CA SER A 38 21.00 -4.76 13.14
C SER A 38 22.10 -4.08 12.32
N ARG A 39 23.36 -4.22 12.74
CA ARG A 39 24.52 -3.60 12.09
C ARG A 39 25.55 -4.65 11.68
N SER A 40 26.26 -4.38 10.61
CA SER A 40 27.39 -5.20 10.19
C SER A 40 28.71 -4.45 10.37
N SER A 41 29.76 -5.17 10.75
CA SER A 41 31.09 -4.61 11.00
C SER A 41 32.01 -4.63 9.78
N GLU A 42 31.68 -5.32 8.69
CA GLU A 42 32.65 -5.60 7.60
C GLU A 42 32.06 -5.49 6.19
N GLY A 43 31.20 -4.50 5.92
CA GLY A 43 30.63 -4.29 4.60
C GLY A 43 29.51 -5.27 4.21
N ALA A 44 29.20 -6.24 5.07
CA ALA A 44 28.03 -7.08 4.89
C ALA A 44 26.76 -6.25 5.16
N TRP A 45 25.71 -6.53 4.44
CA TRP A 45 24.45 -5.81 4.59
C TRP A 45 23.53 -6.45 5.65
N ARG A 46 22.73 -5.60 6.29
CA ARG A 46 21.60 -5.97 7.15
C ARG A 46 20.36 -5.34 6.57
N ARG A 47 19.31 -6.13 6.32
CA ARG A 47 18.05 -5.66 5.78
C ARG A 47 16.90 -6.11 6.65
N VAL A 48 15.89 -5.25 6.80
CA VAL A 48 14.64 -5.59 7.44
C VAL A 48 13.50 -5.48 6.45
N ILE A 49 12.64 -6.49 6.43
CA ILE A 49 11.48 -6.58 5.56
C ILE A 49 10.25 -6.54 6.46
N ILE A 50 9.38 -5.58 6.23
CA ILE A 50 8.19 -5.31 7.04
C ILE A 50 6.97 -5.38 6.14
N GLU A 51 5.97 -6.15 6.55
CA GLU A 51 4.65 -6.19 5.90
C GLU A 51 3.68 -5.17 6.52
N LYS A 52 2.61 -4.87 5.80
CA LYS A 52 1.52 -4.07 6.34
C LYS A 52 0.80 -4.82 7.50
N PRO A 53 0.15 -4.09 8.42
CA PRO A 53 -0.02 -2.63 8.45
C PRO A 53 1.19 -1.90 9.03
N PHE A 54 1.49 -0.72 8.47
CA PHE A 54 2.54 0.18 8.95
C PHE A 54 1.98 1.22 9.94
N GLY A 55 1.32 0.75 10.99
CA GLY A 55 0.49 1.54 11.88
C GLY A 55 -0.99 1.52 11.47
N HIS A 56 -1.87 2.03 12.34
CA HIS A 56 -3.31 2.13 12.11
C HIS A 56 -3.76 3.56 11.82
N ASP A 57 -2.90 4.53 12.10
CA ASP A 57 -3.05 5.96 11.78
C ASP A 57 -1.68 6.61 11.53
N LEU A 58 -1.68 7.91 11.21
CA LEU A 58 -0.45 8.66 10.92
C LEU A 58 0.51 8.72 12.13
N ALA A 59 -0.04 8.81 13.35
CA ALA A 59 0.78 8.92 14.56
C ALA A 59 1.54 7.61 14.80
N SER A 60 0.83 6.48 14.80
CA SER A 60 1.43 5.16 14.99
C SER A 60 2.35 4.74 13.84
N ALA A 61 2.06 5.20 12.61
CA ALA A 61 2.96 4.98 11.47
C ALA A 61 4.28 5.74 11.63
N LYS A 62 4.24 6.99 12.09
CA LYS A 62 5.45 7.79 12.39
C LYS A 62 6.25 7.21 13.56
N GLU A 63 5.57 6.74 14.60
CA GLU A 63 6.22 6.08 15.73
C GLU A 63 6.96 4.82 15.28
N LEU A 64 6.29 3.96 14.50
CA LEU A 64 6.93 2.76 13.95
C LEU A 64 8.13 3.12 13.07
N ASP A 65 7.98 4.11 12.19
CA ASP A 65 9.06 4.58 11.33
C ASP A 65 10.26 5.09 12.14
N SER A 66 10.02 5.87 13.20
CA SER A 66 11.07 6.35 14.11
C SER A 66 11.83 5.19 14.74
N VAL A 67 11.10 4.23 15.33
CA VAL A 67 11.73 3.06 16.00
C VAL A 67 12.56 2.22 15.03
N VAL A 68 12.07 2.02 13.80
CA VAL A 68 12.79 1.23 12.78
C VAL A 68 14.02 2.01 12.29
N SER A 69 13.89 3.32 12.08
CA SER A 69 14.98 4.19 11.59
C SER A 69 16.08 4.43 12.61
N GLU A 70 15.80 4.29 13.92
CA GLU A 70 16.83 4.29 14.96
C GLU A 70 17.72 3.04 14.91
N VAL A 71 17.17 1.93 14.40
CA VAL A 71 17.83 0.62 14.40
C VAL A 71 18.48 0.29 13.07
N PHE A 72 17.81 0.61 11.96
CA PHE A 72 18.24 0.28 10.61
C PHE A 72 18.43 1.55 9.78
N ASP A 73 19.42 1.54 8.90
CA ASP A 73 19.56 2.57 7.88
C ASP A 73 18.31 2.56 6.96
N PRO A 74 17.77 3.72 6.59
CA PRO A 74 16.59 3.79 5.72
C PRO A 74 16.71 3.01 4.40
N SER A 75 17.93 2.92 3.85
CA SER A 75 18.22 2.12 2.63
C SER A 75 18.13 0.62 2.85
N SER A 76 18.12 0.19 4.11
CA SER A 76 18.03 -1.22 4.53
C SER A 76 16.62 -1.64 4.96
N VAL A 77 15.65 -0.71 4.93
CA VAL A 77 14.27 -0.96 5.33
C VAL A 77 13.40 -1.18 4.10
N PHE A 78 12.81 -2.36 3.98
CA PHE A 78 11.94 -2.74 2.87
C PHE A 78 10.51 -2.90 3.39
N ARG A 79 9.62 -2.03 2.95
CA ARG A 79 8.17 -2.13 3.22
C ARG A 79 7.49 -2.82 2.06
N ILE A 80 6.83 -3.93 2.33
CA ILE A 80 6.17 -4.73 1.30
C ILE A 80 4.78 -4.18 1.02
N ASP A 81 4.57 -3.78 -0.23
CA ASP A 81 3.26 -3.66 -0.85
C ASP A 81 3.16 -4.68 -1.98
N HIS A 82 2.43 -5.77 -1.74
CA HIS A 82 2.35 -6.90 -2.67
C HIS A 82 1.69 -6.53 -4.01
N TYR A 83 0.91 -5.44 -4.08
CA TYR A 83 0.35 -4.94 -5.33
C TYR A 83 1.42 -4.44 -6.30
N LEU A 84 2.49 -3.85 -5.78
CA LEU A 84 3.62 -3.44 -6.62
C LEU A 84 4.37 -4.62 -7.24
N GLY A 85 4.20 -5.83 -6.71
CA GLY A 85 4.74 -7.06 -7.26
C GLY A 85 3.86 -7.74 -8.31
N LYS A 86 2.61 -7.29 -8.49
CA LYS A 86 1.72 -7.86 -9.51
C LYS A 86 2.21 -7.48 -10.92
N GLU A 87 2.27 -8.45 -11.82
CA GLU A 87 2.71 -8.25 -13.20
C GLU A 87 1.90 -7.16 -13.91
N THR A 88 0.58 -7.15 -13.73
CA THR A 88 -0.31 -6.11 -14.29
C THR A 88 0.03 -4.70 -13.83
N VAL A 89 0.53 -4.54 -12.61
CA VAL A 89 0.95 -3.24 -12.07
C VAL A 89 2.30 -2.83 -12.64
N GLN A 90 3.25 -3.76 -12.75
CA GLN A 90 4.55 -3.52 -13.36
C GLN A 90 4.43 -3.21 -14.85
N ASN A 91 3.50 -3.86 -15.54
CA ASN A 91 3.21 -3.61 -16.95
C ASN A 91 2.71 -2.18 -17.23
N LEU A 92 2.17 -1.47 -16.22
CA LEU A 92 1.80 -0.06 -16.38
C LEU A 92 3.02 0.80 -16.71
N LEU A 93 4.18 0.54 -16.10
CA LEU A 93 5.43 1.25 -16.40
C LEU A 93 5.91 0.96 -17.83
N ALA A 94 5.82 -0.29 -18.25
CA ALA A 94 6.18 -0.68 -19.62
C ALA A 94 5.19 -0.07 -20.64
N LEU A 95 3.88 -0.08 -20.35
CA LEU A 95 2.87 0.53 -21.20
C LEU A 95 3.15 2.03 -21.41
N ARG A 96 3.47 2.74 -20.36
CA ARG A 96 3.71 4.18 -20.42
C ARG A 96 5.06 4.52 -21.04
N PHE A 97 6.14 3.96 -20.52
CA PHE A 97 7.50 4.44 -20.78
C PHE A 97 8.26 3.64 -21.85
N ALA A 98 7.79 2.44 -22.19
CA ALA A 98 8.35 1.70 -23.33
C ALA A 98 7.54 1.89 -24.64
N ASN A 99 6.46 2.67 -24.61
CA ASN A 99 5.59 2.92 -25.76
C ASN A 99 5.50 4.41 -26.09
N ALA A 100 6.16 4.83 -27.15
CA ALA A 100 6.09 6.21 -27.65
C ALA A 100 4.67 6.67 -28.06
N MET A 101 3.71 5.74 -28.17
CA MET A 101 2.34 6.05 -28.56
C MET A 101 1.50 6.58 -27.39
N TYR A 102 1.72 6.10 -26.17
CA TYR A 102 0.86 6.43 -25.03
C TYR A 102 1.32 7.64 -24.24
N GLU A 103 2.61 7.76 -23.96
CA GLU A 103 3.13 8.83 -23.10
C GLU A 103 2.78 10.25 -23.58
N PRO A 104 2.79 10.58 -24.89
CA PRO A 104 2.41 11.91 -25.37
C PRO A 104 0.96 12.31 -25.09
N ILE A 105 0.05 11.33 -24.98
CA ILE A 105 -1.37 11.57 -24.71
C ILE A 105 -1.75 11.32 -23.24
N TRP A 106 -0.80 10.99 -22.39
CA TRP A 106 -1.01 10.64 -20.97
C TRP A 106 -0.98 11.88 -20.07
N ASN A 107 -1.90 12.81 -20.33
CA ASN A 107 -1.96 14.11 -19.66
C ASN A 107 -3.33 14.78 -19.78
N ALA A 108 -3.51 15.92 -19.10
CA ALA A 108 -4.75 16.69 -19.03
C ALA A 108 -5.29 17.19 -20.36
N ASN A 109 -4.53 17.19 -21.45
CA ASN A 109 -5.04 17.61 -22.76
C ASN A 109 -5.88 16.50 -23.42
N TYR A 110 -5.69 15.23 -23.03
CA TYR A 110 -6.32 14.09 -23.66
C TYR A 110 -7.09 13.21 -22.70
N VAL A 111 -6.77 13.25 -21.40
CA VAL A 111 -7.41 12.42 -20.37
C VAL A 111 -8.44 13.26 -19.64
N ASP A 112 -9.70 12.86 -19.70
CA ASP A 112 -10.82 13.50 -18.99
C ASP A 112 -10.80 13.14 -17.49
N HIS A 113 -10.63 11.87 -17.15
CA HIS A 113 -10.53 11.40 -15.78
C HIS A 113 -9.75 10.08 -15.71
N VAL A 114 -9.33 9.72 -14.50
CA VAL A 114 -8.70 8.42 -14.21
C VAL A 114 -9.52 7.68 -13.16
N GLN A 115 -9.83 6.41 -13.42
CA GLN A 115 -10.49 5.53 -12.47
C GLN A 115 -9.57 4.35 -12.13
N ILE A 116 -9.32 4.15 -10.84
CA ILE A 116 -8.54 3.03 -10.32
C ILE A 116 -9.44 2.27 -9.36
N THR A 117 -9.97 1.15 -9.83
CA THR A 117 -10.90 0.32 -9.06
C THR A 117 -10.25 -1.01 -8.73
N MET A 118 -10.30 -1.38 -7.48
CA MET A 118 -10.03 -2.73 -7.00
C MET A 118 -11.35 -3.36 -6.58
N ALA A 119 -11.71 -4.45 -7.22
CA ALA A 119 -12.85 -5.26 -6.86
C ALA A 119 -12.36 -6.64 -6.41
N GLU A 120 -12.89 -7.12 -5.30
CA GLU A 120 -12.65 -8.45 -4.76
C GLU A 120 -14.00 -9.16 -4.68
N ASP A 121 -14.05 -10.36 -5.18
CA ASP A 121 -15.23 -11.24 -5.17
C ASP A 121 -15.31 -12.12 -3.91
N ILE A 122 -14.73 -11.63 -2.82
CA ILE A 122 -14.72 -12.29 -1.51
C ILE A 122 -15.18 -11.33 -0.43
N GLY A 123 -15.99 -11.81 0.52
CA GLY A 123 -16.26 -11.11 1.78
C GLY A 123 -15.01 -11.05 2.68
N ILE A 124 -15.17 -10.49 3.88
CA ILE A 124 -14.06 -10.41 4.83
C ILE A 124 -13.63 -11.78 5.36
N GLY A 125 -14.48 -12.81 5.25
CA GLY A 125 -14.24 -14.16 5.74
C GLY A 125 -13.88 -14.17 7.23
N GLY A 126 -12.94 -15.00 7.64
CA GLY A 126 -12.52 -15.09 9.05
C GLY A 126 -11.72 -13.89 9.59
N ARG A 127 -11.61 -12.77 8.88
CA ARG A 127 -10.79 -11.60 9.24
C ARG A 127 -11.55 -10.50 10.01
N ALA A 128 -12.73 -10.80 10.54
CA ALA A 128 -13.58 -9.84 11.24
C ALA A 128 -12.83 -9.01 12.30
N GLY A 129 -12.09 -9.68 13.18
CA GLY A 129 -11.33 -9.01 14.26
C GLY A 129 -10.18 -8.10 13.79
N TYR A 130 -9.77 -8.22 12.54
CA TYR A 130 -8.81 -7.30 11.91
C TYR A 130 -9.54 -6.19 11.17
N TYR A 131 -10.51 -6.56 10.32
CA TYR A 131 -11.11 -5.65 9.36
C TYR A 131 -12.05 -4.62 10.00
N ASP A 132 -12.81 -5.02 11.02
CA ASP A 132 -13.84 -4.17 11.64
C ASP A 132 -13.28 -2.89 12.29
N GLY A 133 -12.02 -2.81 12.58
CA GLY A 133 -11.39 -1.57 13.08
C GLY A 133 -10.62 -0.78 12.01
N ILE A 134 -10.51 -1.29 10.78
CA ILE A 134 -9.65 -0.72 9.73
C ILE A 134 -10.46 -0.13 8.59
N GLY A 135 -11.35 -0.92 7.99
CA GLY A 135 -12.18 -0.53 6.86
C GLY A 135 -11.44 -0.43 5.53
N ALA A 136 -12.23 -0.26 4.47
CA ALA A 136 -11.76 -0.25 3.08
C ALA A 136 -10.73 0.84 2.79
N ALA A 137 -10.92 2.03 3.37
CA ALA A 137 -10.03 3.16 3.10
C ALA A 137 -8.61 2.90 3.61
N ARG A 138 -8.44 2.40 4.84
CA ARG A 138 -7.11 2.12 5.41
C ARG A 138 -6.51 0.80 4.92
N ASP A 139 -7.34 -0.21 4.66
CA ASP A 139 -6.83 -1.50 4.22
C ASP A 139 -6.29 -1.46 2.78
N VAL A 140 -6.91 -0.68 1.89
CA VAL A 140 -6.59 -0.72 0.45
C VAL A 140 -6.33 0.64 -0.18
N ILE A 141 -7.19 1.64 0.04
CA ILE A 141 -7.05 2.92 -0.69
C ILE A 141 -5.76 3.62 -0.28
N GLN A 142 -5.50 3.74 1.02
CA GLN A 142 -4.36 4.46 1.59
C GLN A 142 -2.99 3.86 1.20
N ASN A 143 -2.94 2.62 0.80
CA ASN A 143 -1.70 1.94 0.41
C ASN A 143 -1.71 1.55 -1.07
N HIS A 144 -2.38 0.47 -1.42
CA HIS A 144 -2.33 -0.12 -2.76
C HIS A 144 -2.82 0.84 -3.85
N LEU A 145 -4.00 1.47 -3.66
CA LEU A 145 -4.55 2.34 -4.70
C LEU A 145 -3.79 3.66 -4.84
N LEU A 146 -3.26 4.23 -3.74
CA LEU A 146 -2.38 5.39 -3.83
C LEU A 146 -1.04 5.06 -4.51
N GLN A 147 -0.51 3.85 -4.36
CA GLN A 147 0.67 3.42 -5.11
C GLN A 147 0.37 3.29 -6.61
N LEU A 148 -0.77 2.67 -6.97
CA LEU A 148 -1.22 2.58 -8.36
C LEU A 148 -1.45 3.96 -8.97
N MET A 149 -2.09 4.87 -8.24
CA MET A 149 -2.28 6.26 -8.65
C MET A 149 -0.94 6.95 -8.87
N ALA A 150 0.03 6.78 -7.98
CA ALA A 150 1.34 7.38 -8.14
C ALA A 150 2.06 6.85 -9.38
N LEU A 151 2.02 5.55 -9.65
CA LEU A 151 2.59 4.95 -10.88
C LEU A 151 1.87 5.43 -12.15
N THR A 152 0.54 5.63 -12.06
CA THR A 152 -0.26 6.14 -13.18
C THR A 152 0.06 7.60 -13.47
N ALA A 153 0.31 8.41 -12.44
CA ALA A 153 0.40 9.87 -12.56
C ALA A 153 1.83 10.42 -12.61
N MET A 154 2.85 9.64 -12.26
CA MET A 154 4.24 10.10 -12.18
C MET A 154 4.83 10.49 -13.55
N GLU A 155 5.85 11.32 -13.54
CA GLU A 155 6.68 11.55 -14.72
C GLU A 155 7.59 10.34 -14.98
N GLU A 156 8.14 10.26 -16.19
CA GLU A 156 9.16 9.24 -16.50
C GLU A 156 10.39 9.45 -15.60
N PRO A 157 10.82 8.43 -14.86
CA PRO A 157 11.99 8.55 -14.00
C PRO A 157 13.26 8.62 -14.84
N VAL A 158 14.28 9.32 -14.35
CA VAL A 158 15.60 9.42 -15.01
C VAL A 158 16.24 8.04 -15.22
N SER A 159 15.98 7.14 -14.28
CA SER A 159 16.32 5.72 -14.40
C SER A 159 15.32 4.86 -13.62
N PHE A 160 15.20 3.58 -13.98
CA PHE A 160 14.30 2.65 -13.28
C PHE A 160 14.91 2.06 -12.00
N THR A 161 15.75 2.83 -11.32
CA THR A 161 16.22 2.47 -9.98
C THR A 161 15.11 2.71 -8.94
N ALA A 162 15.18 1.99 -7.83
CA ALA A 162 14.23 2.18 -6.71
C ALA A 162 14.22 3.63 -6.19
N LYS A 163 15.39 4.30 -6.21
CA LYS A 163 15.54 5.70 -5.78
C LYS A 163 14.75 6.65 -6.69
N ASP A 164 14.93 6.55 -7.99
CA ASP A 164 14.34 7.47 -8.96
C ASP A 164 12.82 7.23 -9.08
N LEU A 165 12.39 5.95 -9.08
CA LEU A 165 10.97 5.59 -9.02
C LEU A 165 10.29 6.16 -7.76
N THR A 166 10.95 6.05 -6.60
CA THR A 166 10.42 6.59 -5.34
C THR A 166 10.34 8.11 -5.39
N ALA A 167 11.33 8.79 -5.98
CA ALA A 167 11.32 10.24 -6.13
C ALA A 167 10.12 10.71 -6.96
N GLU A 168 9.85 10.09 -8.11
CA GLU A 168 8.71 10.48 -8.94
C GLU A 168 7.36 10.17 -8.27
N LYS A 169 7.21 9.02 -7.63
CA LYS A 169 6.00 8.73 -6.83
C LYS A 169 5.78 9.75 -5.71
N THR A 170 6.83 10.14 -5.02
CA THR A 170 6.76 11.14 -3.94
C THR A 170 6.31 12.50 -4.46
N LYS A 171 6.76 12.94 -5.64
CA LYS A 171 6.28 14.18 -6.27
C LYS A 171 4.76 14.15 -6.49
N VAL A 172 4.24 13.05 -7.03
CA VAL A 172 2.80 12.88 -7.23
C VAL A 172 2.06 12.96 -5.91
N LEU A 173 2.44 12.14 -4.92
CA LEU A 173 1.76 12.08 -3.63
C LEU A 173 1.79 13.43 -2.89
N SER A 174 2.87 14.20 -3.03
CA SER A 174 2.98 15.56 -2.45
C SER A 174 2.08 16.57 -3.15
N ALA A 175 1.73 16.34 -4.41
CA ALA A 175 0.85 17.18 -5.19
C ALA A 175 -0.64 16.82 -5.07
N VAL A 176 -0.98 15.71 -4.39
CA VAL A 176 -2.37 15.31 -4.17
C VAL A 176 -3.10 16.32 -3.32
N ARG A 177 -4.33 16.64 -3.73
CA ARG A 177 -5.25 17.48 -2.96
C ARG A 177 -6.52 16.73 -2.65
N LEU A 178 -6.91 16.81 -1.39
CA LEU A 178 -8.22 16.37 -0.95
C LEU A 178 -9.28 17.37 -1.43
N PRO A 179 -10.45 16.90 -1.85
CA PRO A 179 -11.55 17.79 -2.21
C PRO A 179 -11.99 18.61 -0.99
N LYS A 180 -12.40 19.86 -1.24
CA LYS A 180 -12.90 20.76 -0.17
C LYS A 180 -14.15 20.22 0.50
N ASP A 181 -15.06 19.67 -0.30
CA ASP A 181 -16.28 18.99 0.18
C ASP A 181 -16.07 17.48 0.10
N LEU A 182 -15.71 16.88 1.23
CA LEU A 182 -15.50 15.43 1.32
C LEU A 182 -16.81 14.67 1.12
N ALA A 183 -17.94 15.19 1.62
CA ALA A 183 -19.22 14.50 1.53
C ALA A 183 -19.69 14.34 0.06
N ALA A 184 -19.45 15.34 -0.77
CA ALA A 184 -19.78 15.29 -2.19
C ALA A 184 -18.77 14.49 -3.04
N ASN A 185 -17.58 14.21 -2.51
CA ASN A 185 -16.48 13.60 -3.26
C ASN A 185 -15.99 12.27 -2.67
N THR A 186 -16.74 11.71 -1.72
CA THR A 186 -16.50 10.38 -1.17
C THR A 186 -17.79 9.60 -1.06
N ALA A 187 -17.68 8.29 -1.19
CA ALA A 187 -18.79 7.38 -0.92
C ALA A 187 -18.29 6.23 -0.05
N ARG A 188 -19.14 5.75 0.84
CA ARG A 188 -18.89 4.58 1.68
C ARG A 188 -20.12 3.71 1.74
N GLY A 189 -19.93 2.41 1.85
CA GLY A 189 -21.01 1.44 1.97
C GLY A 189 -20.54 0.16 2.62
N GLN A 190 -21.50 -0.71 2.87
CA GLN A 190 -21.25 -2.08 3.32
C GLN A 190 -21.98 -3.02 2.38
N TYR A 191 -21.39 -4.17 2.07
CA TYR A 191 -22.11 -5.18 1.30
C TYR A 191 -23.26 -5.75 2.12
N ALA A 192 -24.38 -5.94 1.46
CA ALA A 192 -25.58 -6.56 2.02
C ALA A 192 -25.63 -8.05 1.63
N LYS A 193 -26.56 -8.77 2.24
CA LYS A 193 -26.89 -10.14 1.81
C LYS A 193 -27.24 -10.15 0.32
N GLY A 194 -26.70 -11.11 -0.40
CA GLY A 194 -26.88 -11.21 -1.86
C GLY A 194 -26.52 -12.59 -2.40
N TRP A 195 -26.12 -12.61 -3.66
CA TRP A 195 -25.74 -13.84 -4.37
C TRP A 195 -24.37 -13.65 -5.00
N GLN A 196 -23.51 -14.65 -4.89
CA GLN A 196 -22.25 -14.72 -5.59
C GLN A 196 -22.29 -15.92 -6.54
N GLY A 197 -22.49 -15.64 -7.82
CA GLY A 197 -22.81 -16.68 -8.77
C GLY A 197 -24.09 -17.43 -8.41
N SER A 198 -24.00 -18.69 -8.03
CA SER A 198 -25.14 -19.53 -7.63
C SER A 198 -25.27 -19.69 -6.10
N HIS A 199 -24.42 -19.06 -5.30
CA HIS A 199 -24.40 -19.21 -3.85
C HIS A 199 -24.93 -17.97 -3.14
N GLU A 200 -25.81 -18.15 -2.16
CA GLU A 200 -26.24 -17.08 -1.28
C GLU A 200 -25.08 -16.70 -0.35
N VAL A 201 -24.82 -15.40 -0.17
CA VAL A 201 -23.79 -14.87 0.70
C VAL A 201 -24.41 -13.90 1.71
N VAL A 202 -23.84 -13.90 2.92
CA VAL A 202 -24.29 -13.04 4.01
C VAL A 202 -23.83 -11.60 3.80
N GLY A 203 -24.58 -10.64 4.39
CA GLY A 203 -24.14 -9.26 4.45
C GLY A 203 -23.04 -9.05 5.51
N TYR A 204 -22.33 -7.93 5.41
CA TYR A 204 -21.23 -7.59 6.31
C TYR A 204 -21.60 -7.67 7.80
N LEU A 205 -22.76 -7.13 8.17
CA LEU A 205 -23.24 -7.15 9.55
C LEU A 205 -23.70 -8.53 10.04
N GLU A 206 -23.85 -9.49 9.12
CA GLU A 206 -24.20 -10.88 9.40
C GLU A 206 -22.97 -11.78 9.49
N GLU A 207 -21.77 -11.26 9.14
CA GLU A 207 -20.51 -11.99 9.20
C GLU A 207 -20.15 -12.36 10.64
N LYS A 208 -19.61 -13.56 10.82
CA LYS A 208 -19.21 -14.05 12.14
C LYS A 208 -18.13 -13.17 12.77
N GLY A 209 -18.43 -12.59 13.93
CA GLY A 209 -17.49 -11.77 14.69
C GLY A 209 -17.55 -10.28 14.38
N ILE A 210 -18.49 -9.84 13.56
CA ILE A 210 -18.80 -8.43 13.34
C ILE A 210 -19.87 -7.96 14.33
N ASP A 211 -19.70 -6.75 14.87
CA ASP A 211 -20.75 -6.08 15.64
C ASP A 211 -21.90 -5.71 14.69
N PRO A 212 -23.14 -6.14 14.95
CA PRO A 212 -24.31 -5.76 14.14
C PRO A 212 -24.54 -4.25 14.02
N LYS A 213 -23.89 -3.44 14.84
CA LYS A 213 -23.91 -1.97 14.78
C LYS A 213 -22.65 -1.38 14.14
N SER A 214 -21.76 -2.19 13.62
CA SER A 214 -20.54 -1.69 12.98
C SER A 214 -20.86 -0.76 11.82
N THR A 215 -20.12 0.34 11.75
CA THR A 215 -20.17 1.33 10.65
C THR A 215 -18.92 1.26 9.76
N THR A 216 -18.12 0.22 9.93
CA THR A 216 -16.91 0.01 9.12
C THR A 216 -17.30 -0.27 7.67
N GLU A 217 -16.77 0.51 6.76
CA GLU A 217 -17.08 0.39 5.35
C GLU A 217 -16.36 -0.81 4.69
N THR A 218 -17.05 -1.49 3.77
CA THR A 218 -16.50 -2.50 2.86
C THR A 218 -16.39 -2.00 1.42
N TYR A 219 -17.04 -0.89 1.16
CA TYR A 219 -16.93 -0.09 -0.05
C TYR A 219 -16.46 1.30 0.32
N ALA A 220 -15.48 1.81 -0.41
CA ALA A 220 -15.07 3.20 -0.30
C ALA A 220 -14.64 3.72 -1.68
N ALA A 221 -15.07 4.92 -2.00
CA ALA A 221 -14.62 5.65 -3.17
C ALA A 221 -14.24 7.07 -2.78
N ILE A 222 -13.18 7.59 -3.38
CA ILE A 222 -12.74 8.96 -3.18
C ILE A 222 -12.29 9.57 -4.51
N ARG A 223 -12.67 10.82 -4.73
CA ARG A 223 -12.10 11.68 -5.76
C ARG A 223 -10.89 12.41 -5.18
N LEU A 224 -9.79 12.42 -5.91
CA LEU A 224 -8.58 13.19 -5.62
C LEU A 224 -8.21 14.04 -6.84
N ASP A 225 -7.58 15.18 -6.58
CA ASP A 225 -7.00 16.01 -7.62
C ASP A 225 -5.47 16.05 -7.44
N ILE A 226 -4.71 16.17 -8.55
CA ILE A 226 -3.24 16.20 -8.52
C ILE A 226 -2.77 17.53 -9.12
N ASP A 227 -2.20 18.39 -8.28
CA ASP A 227 -1.71 19.72 -8.63
C ASP A 227 -0.35 19.66 -9.35
N THR A 228 -0.33 19.01 -10.50
CA THR A 228 0.82 19.04 -11.41
C THR A 228 0.38 19.55 -12.77
N ARG A 229 1.35 20.08 -13.56
CA ARG A 229 1.05 20.53 -14.93
C ARG A 229 0.45 19.42 -15.79
N ARG A 230 0.85 18.18 -15.58
CA ARG A 230 0.36 17.01 -16.32
C ARG A 230 -1.12 16.72 -16.03
N TRP A 231 -1.58 16.94 -14.79
CA TRP A 231 -2.88 16.46 -14.32
C TRP A 231 -3.84 17.55 -13.83
N ALA A 232 -3.46 18.81 -13.97
CA ALA A 232 -4.33 19.92 -13.53
C ALA A 232 -5.71 19.85 -14.16
N GLY A 233 -6.75 19.70 -13.33
CA GLY A 233 -8.14 19.60 -13.75
C GLY A 233 -8.62 18.18 -14.07
N VAL A 234 -7.77 17.17 -14.05
CA VAL A 234 -8.15 15.76 -14.25
C VAL A 234 -8.44 15.11 -12.90
N PRO A 235 -9.68 14.69 -12.61
CA PRO A 235 -10.01 14.00 -11.39
C PRO A 235 -9.51 12.55 -11.41
N PHE A 236 -9.04 12.07 -10.28
CA PHE A 236 -8.67 10.68 -10.02
C PHE A 236 -9.69 10.07 -9.05
N TYR A 237 -10.36 9.02 -9.48
CA TYR A 237 -11.30 8.27 -8.66
C TYR A 237 -10.66 6.96 -8.21
N LEU A 238 -10.49 6.81 -6.89
CA LEU A 238 -10.02 5.58 -6.29
C LEU A 238 -11.19 4.87 -5.62
N CYS A 239 -11.39 3.61 -5.95
CA CYS A 239 -12.51 2.82 -5.46
C CYS A 239 -12.05 1.43 -5.01
N LEU A 240 -12.46 1.04 -3.82
CA LEU A 240 -12.43 -0.35 -3.37
C LEU A 240 -13.85 -0.87 -3.24
N LEU A 241 -14.08 -2.02 -3.78
CA LEU A 241 -15.32 -2.78 -3.66
C LEU A 241 -14.99 -4.20 -3.20
N TYR A 242 -15.32 -4.51 -1.94
CA TYR A 242 -15.54 -5.89 -1.53
C TYR A 242 -17.01 -6.20 -1.82
N THR A 243 -17.25 -7.14 -2.69
CA THR A 243 -18.61 -7.48 -3.07
C THR A 243 -18.86 -8.97 -2.90
N SER A 244 -20.09 -9.24 -2.52
CA SER A 244 -20.78 -10.44 -2.91
C SER A 244 -21.72 -10.03 -4.04
N ASP A 245 -21.31 -10.23 -5.28
CA ASP A 245 -22.19 -10.00 -6.43
C ASP A 245 -23.46 -10.88 -6.35
#